data_05f0859374b51aa40821899c29ded382
#
_entry.id   05f0859374b51aa40821899c29ded382
#
_cell.length_a   1.000
_cell.length_b   1.000
_cell.length_c   1.000
_cell.angle_alpha   90.00
_cell.angle_beta   90.00
_cell.angle_gamma   90.00
#
_symmetry.space_group_name_H-M   'P 1'
#
loop_
_entity.id
_entity.type
_entity.pdbx_description
1 polymer ?
#
loop_
_entity_poly.entity_id
_entity_poly.type
_entity_poly.pdbx_seq_one_letter_code
_entity_poly.pdbx_strand_id
1 'polypeptide(L)'
;MRKQVGPRVFDCVAFLIVRDGSVVLTVGERQHPIAFGHAVLIAPRTVFTYEPEGAATLTTLLVDVDYLLDQLYWQHPDVFADRYVVRQYAGALFPDAAHVLHVNGEDANRLILVLDEMTTLYERREYPASYFWLQARLSMLLGTLAPHVRAAPDALPVPVHQRRRSVESPARWREFRPARREALAVEALLRGNIAKRWNLALFCEHVHLSDKQLVRVFEDAYGSTPHRYLTMLRVAELARLLRETEVPVTVAIGRVGWNSRGHAAEIFQRHVGVTPARYRRYGPPTAASER
;
A
#
# COMPACT_ATOMS: atom_id res chain seq x y z
N MET A 1 -18.54 -33.13 27.18
CA MET A 1 -17.29 -32.35 27.34
C MET A 1 -17.26 -31.30 26.25
N ARG A 2 -17.22 -30.03 26.60
CA ARG A 2 -17.03 -28.92 25.66
C ARG A 2 -15.64 -29.07 25.08
N LYS A 3 -15.49 -29.08 23.74
CA LYS A 3 -14.20 -29.30 23.09
C LYS A 3 -13.58 -27.96 22.78
N GLN A 4 -12.55 -27.59 23.51
CA GLN A 4 -11.72 -26.41 23.21
C GLN A 4 -11.09 -26.55 21.84
N VAL A 5 -11.12 -25.48 21.06
CA VAL A 5 -10.48 -25.38 19.75
C VAL A 5 -9.23 -24.49 19.86
N GLY A 6 -8.11 -24.97 19.39
CA GLY A 6 -6.83 -24.30 19.45
C GLY A 6 -5.82 -25.03 20.39
N PRO A 7 -4.66 -24.43 20.70
CA PRO A 7 -4.28 -23.02 20.40
C PRO A 7 -4.05 -22.76 18.91
N ARG A 8 -4.37 -21.52 18.48
CA ARG A 8 -4.12 -21.01 17.14
C ARG A 8 -3.28 -19.72 17.22
N VAL A 9 -2.44 -19.52 16.22
CA VAL A 9 -1.63 -18.32 16.06
C VAL A 9 -1.43 -18.06 14.57
N PHE A 10 -1.50 -16.80 14.16
CA PHE A 10 -1.28 -16.37 12.78
C PHE A 10 -0.34 -15.16 12.76
N ASP A 11 0.44 -15.00 11.71
CA ASP A 11 1.30 -13.82 11.47
C ASP A 11 0.59 -12.66 10.77
N CYS A 12 -0.71 -12.76 10.60
CA CYS A 12 -1.63 -11.77 10.04
C CYS A 12 -2.69 -11.36 11.06
N VAL A 13 -3.50 -10.35 10.74
CA VAL A 13 -4.66 -9.97 11.56
C VAL A 13 -5.77 -10.99 11.30
N ALA A 14 -6.31 -11.55 12.39
CA ALA A 14 -7.45 -12.45 12.31
C ALA A 14 -8.74 -11.72 12.73
N PHE A 15 -9.74 -11.74 11.86
CA PHE A 15 -11.10 -11.32 12.17
C PHE A 15 -11.92 -12.56 12.50
N LEU A 16 -12.35 -12.69 13.74
CA LEU A 16 -13.21 -13.77 14.20
C LEU A 16 -14.64 -13.25 14.31
N ILE A 17 -15.55 -13.77 13.49
CA ILE A 17 -16.94 -13.28 13.41
C ILE A 17 -17.86 -14.40 13.79
N VAL A 18 -18.70 -14.17 14.82
CA VAL A 18 -19.69 -15.14 15.28
C VAL A 18 -20.93 -15.03 14.39
N ARG A 19 -21.23 -16.11 13.68
CA ARG A 19 -22.39 -16.19 12.77
C ARG A 19 -23.63 -16.68 13.48
N ASP A 20 -23.44 -17.60 14.42
CA ASP A 20 -24.50 -18.18 15.23
C ASP A 20 -23.93 -18.76 16.51
N GLY A 21 -24.75 -18.80 17.58
CA GLY A 21 -24.36 -19.29 18.88
C GLY A 21 -23.46 -18.35 19.69
N SER A 22 -22.74 -18.94 20.63
CA SER A 22 -21.78 -18.23 21.50
C SER A 22 -20.54 -19.07 21.78
N VAL A 23 -19.44 -18.40 22.03
CA VAL A 23 -18.16 -19.02 22.42
C VAL A 23 -17.44 -18.17 23.45
N VAL A 24 -16.62 -18.80 24.30
CA VAL A 24 -15.65 -18.11 25.15
C VAL A 24 -14.32 -18.10 24.42
N LEU A 25 -13.90 -16.93 23.96
CA LEU A 25 -12.59 -16.70 23.35
C LEU A 25 -11.56 -16.40 24.47
N THR A 26 -10.46 -17.11 24.49
CA THR A 26 -9.35 -16.87 25.43
C THR A 26 -8.14 -16.34 24.66
N VAL A 27 -7.62 -15.17 25.06
CA VAL A 27 -6.43 -14.52 24.51
C VAL A 27 -5.49 -14.18 25.65
N GLY A 28 -4.35 -14.86 25.71
CA GLY A 28 -3.49 -14.83 26.89
C GLY A 28 -4.25 -15.32 28.12
N GLU A 29 -4.32 -14.49 29.17
CA GLU A 29 -5.07 -14.79 30.40
C GLU A 29 -6.52 -14.25 30.40
N ARG A 30 -6.90 -13.48 29.38
CA ARG A 30 -8.22 -12.84 29.30
C ARG A 30 -9.22 -13.72 28.56
N GLN A 31 -10.42 -13.82 29.13
CA GLN A 31 -11.55 -14.49 28.52
C GLN A 31 -12.56 -13.45 28.02
N HIS A 32 -13.02 -13.64 26.79
CA HIS A 32 -13.99 -12.79 26.13
C HIS A 32 -15.19 -13.65 25.70
N PRO A 33 -16.35 -13.56 26.39
CA PRO A 33 -17.57 -14.19 25.91
C PRO A 33 -18.06 -13.41 24.68
N ILE A 34 -18.17 -14.12 23.55
CA ILE A 34 -18.61 -13.55 22.27
C ILE A 34 -19.75 -14.38 21.69
N ALA A 35 -20.72 -13.71 21.11
CA ALA A 35 -21.93 -14.29 20.54
C ALA A 35 -22.28 -13.63 19.20
N PHE A 36 -23.36 -14.04 18.58
CA PHE A 36 -23.90 -13.35 17.40
C PHE A 36 -23.93 -11.82 17.60
N GLY A 37 -23.48 -11.07 16.59
CA GLY A 37 -23.30 -9.63 16.68
C GLY A 37 -21.94 -9.19 17.24
N HIS A 38 -21.06 -10.13 17.56
CA HIS A 38 -19.67 -9.81 17.90
C HIS A 38 -18.71 -10.18 16.77
N ALA A 39 -17.79 -9.26 16.49
CA ALA A 39 -16.59 -9.53 15.70
C ALA A 39 -15.36 -9.23 16.57
N VAL A 40 -14.31 -10.03 16.44
CA VAL A 40 -13.07 -9.82 17.20
C VAL A 40 -11.91 -9.66 16.23
N LEU A 41 -11.15 -8.58 16.40
CA LEU A 41 -9.86 -8.40 15.76
C LEU A 41 -8.80 -8.95 16.69
N ILE A 42 -8.00 -9.90 16.19
CA ILE A 42 -6.88 -10.48 16.91
C ILE A 42 -5.59 -10.06 16.22
N ALA A 43 -4.70 -9.45 17.00
CA ALA A 43 -3.41 -8.95 16.50
C ALA A 43 -2.52 -10.09 15.98
N PRO A 44 -1.59 -9.81 15.05
CA PRO A 44 -0.64 -10.80 14.55
C PRO A 44 0.17 -11.44 15.68
N ARG A 45 0.50 -12.72 15.52
CA ARG A 45 1.30 -13.52 16.46
C ARG A 45 0.68 -13.67 17.86
N THR A 46 -0.61 -13.39 17.98
CA THR A 46 -1.36 -13.59 19.22
C THR A 46 -1.90 -15.01 19.29
N VAL A 47 -1.58 -15.72 20.38
CA VAL A 47 -2.12 -17.07 20.65
C VAL A 47 -3.52 -16.95 21.22
N PHE A 48 -4.47 -17.67 20.64
CA PHE A 48 -5.85 -17.72 21.12
C PHE A 48 -6.46 -19.11 21.05
N THR A 49 -7.42 -19.35 21.91
CA THR A 49 -8.27 -20.54 21.91
C THR A 49 -9.73 -20.11 22.02
N TYR A 50 -10.65 -20.95 21.63
CA TYR A 50 -12.07 -20.71 21.92
C TYR A 50 -12.80 -21.99 22.30
N GLU A 51 -13.77 -21.84 23.17
CA GLU A 51 -14.62 -22.93 23.66
C GLU A 51 -16.08 -22.59 23.34
N PRO A 52 -16.78 -23.35 22.45
CA PRO A 52 -18.20 -23.16 22.18
C PRO A 52 -19.05 -23.45 23.42
N GLU A 53 -20.02 -22.60 23.73
CA GLU A 53 -20.96 -22.83 24.85
C GLU A 53 -22.11 -23.76 24.46
N GLY A 54 -22.27 -24.01 23.15
CA GLY A 54 -23.24 -24.91 22.56
C GLY A 54 -22.89 -25.14 21.08
N ALA A 55 -23.87 -25.25 20.21
CA ALA A 55 -23.65 -25.16 18.78
C ALA A 55 -23.26 -23.70 18.44
N ALA A 56 -22.16 -23.51 17.76
CA ALA A 56 -21.70 -22.19 17.34
C ALA A 56 -21.05 -22.26 15.96
N THR A 57 -21.31 -21.27 15.14
CA THR A 57 -20.68 -21.09 13.82
C THR A 57 -19.86 -19.82 13.79
N LEU A 58 -18.57 -19.97 13.48
CA LEU A 58 -17.63 -18.85 13.39
C LEU A 58 -16.96 -18.82 12.02
N THR A 59 -16.77 -17.62 11.51
CA THR A 59 -15.87 -17.40 10.36
C THR A 59 -14.60 -16.72 10.82
N THR A 60 -13.45 -17.28 10.44
CA THR A 60 -12.15 -16.65 10.64
C THR A 60 -11.67 -16.13 9.30
N LEU A 61 -11.51 -14.82 9.19
CA LEU A 61 -10.90 -14.17 8.03
C LEU A 61 -9.49 -13.72 8.40
N LEU A 62 -8.51 -14.13 7.61
CA LEU A 62 -7.10 -13.78 7.79
C LEU A 62 -6.74 -12.71 6.78
N VAL A 63 -6.28 -11.56 7.27
CA VAL A 63 -5.95 -10.41 6.43
C VAL A 63 -4.49 -10.00 6.68
N ASP A 64 -3.75 -9.83 5.60
CA ASP A 64 -2.36 -9.40 5.65
C ASP A 64 -2.23 -8.03 6.34
N VAL A 65 -1.18 -7.90 7.17
CA VAL A 65 -0.94 -6.67 7.94
C VAL A 65 -0.63 -5.49 7.03
N ASP A 66 0.20 -5.69 6.02
CA ASP A 66 0.62 -4.61 5.12
C ASP A 66 -0.57 -4.11 4.30
N TYR A 67 -1.48 -5.02 3.91
CA TYR A 67 -2.75 -4.63 3.29
C TYR A 67 -3.58 -3.71 4.18
N LEU A 68 -3.77 -4.06 5.46
CA LEU A 68 -4.55 -3.22 6.40
C LEU A 68 -3.87 -1.88 6.68
N LEU A 69 -2.54 -1.85 6.79
CA LEU A 69 -1.77 -0.62 6.93
C LEU A 69 -1.91 0.28 5.70
N ASP A 70 -1.95 -0.31 4.49
CA ASP A 70 -2.23 0.44 3.27
C ASP A 70 -3.64 1.05 3.28
N GLN A 71 -4.67 0.30 3.72
CA GLN A 71 -6.02 0.84 3.87
C GLN A 71 -6.04 2.00 4.85
N LEU A 72 -5.39 1.88 6.00
CA LEU A 72 -5.29 2.96 6.99
C LEU A 72 -4.55 4.19 6.44
N TYR A 73 -3.47 4.00 5.69
CA TYR A 73 -2.76 5.08 5.00
C TYR A 73 -3.69 5.84 4.04
N TRP A 74 -4.45 5.12 3.22
CA TRP A 74 -5.34 5.74 2.25
C TRP A 74 -6.58 6.41 2.87
N GLN A 75 -7.02 5.95 4.04
CA GLN A 75 -8.09 6.60 4.80
C GLN A 75 -7.64 7.96 5.37
N HIS A 76 -6.36 8.09 5.73
CA HIS A 76 -5.83 9.26 6.43
C HIS A 76 -4.58 9.84 5.75
N PRO A 77 -4.65 10.20 4.45
CA PRO A 77 -3.47 10.65 3.69
C PRO A 77 -2.89 11.98 4.20
N ASP A 78 -3.70 12.78 4.93
CA ASP A 78 -3.27 14.05 5.52
C ASP A 78 -2.57 13.88 6.88
N VAL A 79 -2.76 12.71 7.51
CA VAL A 79 -2.18 12.38 8.82
C VAL A 79 -0.83 11.71 8.68
N PHE A 80 -0.72 10.80 7.72
CA PHE A 80 0.46 9.97 7.53
C PHE A 80 1.29 10.46 6.35
N ALA A 81 2.55 10.82 6.61
CA ALA A 81 3.49 11.24 5.57
C ALA A 81 3.83 10.09 4.60
N ASP A 82 3.94 8.88 5.13
CA ASP A 82 4.23 7.66 4.39
C ASP A 82 3.70 6.41 5.12
N ARG A 83 3.80 5.25 4.46
CA ARG A 83 3.35 3.95 5.01
C ARG A 83 4.16 3.47 6.22
N TYR A 84 5.41 3.92 6.34
CA TYR A 84 6.26 3.54 7.47
C TYR A 84 5.75 4.17 8.77
N VAL A 85 5.31 5.43 8.69
CA VAL A 85 4.69 6.14 9.82
C VAL A 85 3.41 5.44 10.26
N VAL A 86 2.58 4.94 9.32
CA VAL A 86 1.37 4.17 9.65
C VAL A 86 1.69 2.94 10.50
N ARG A 87 2.74 2.21 10.17
CA ARG A 87 3.16 1.01 10.91
C ARG A 87 3.51 1.34 12.37
N GLN A 88 4.20 2.45 12.60
CA GLN A 88 4.54 2.90 13.97
C GLN A 88 3.27 3.24 14.77
N TYR A 89 2.25 3.79 14.12
CA TYR A 89 0.99 4.15 14.74
C TYR A 89 0.02 2.99 14.94
N ALA A 90 0.04 1.98 14.10
CA ALA A 90 -0.87 0.85 14.21
C ALA A 90 -0.76 0.14 15.58
N GLY A 91 0.45 0.03 16.12
CA GLY A 91 0.68 -0.50 17.46
C GLY A 91 0.11 0.36 18.60
N ALA A 92 0.03 1.68 18.40
CA ALA A 92 -0.57 2.60 19.37
C ALA A 92 -2.10 2.66 19.25
N LEU A 93 -2.63 2.49 18.04
CA LEU A 93 -4.08 2.46 17.79
C LEU A 93 -4.73 1.19 18.34
N PHE A 94 -4.01 0.09 18.37
CA PHE A 94 -4.48 -1.22 18.80
C PHE A 94 -3.54 -1.82 19.85
N PRO A 95 -3.52 -1.27 21.08
CA PRO A 95 -2.60 -1.72 22.13
C PRO A 95 -2.96 -3.10 22.67
N ASP A 96 -4.22 -3.53 22.57
CA ASP A 96 -4.66 -4.83 23.04
C ASP A 96 -4.48 -5.92 21.97
N ALA A 97 -4.14 -7.12 22.43
CA ALA A 97 -3.97 -8.27 21.55
C ALA A 97 -5.28 -8.74 20.88
N ALA A 98 -6.42 -8.38 21.44
CA ALA A 98 -7.73 -8.66 20.89
C ALA A 98 -8.71 -7.49 21.17
N HIS A 99 -9.47 -7.10 20.16
CA HIS A 99 -10.50 -6.08 20.22
C HIS A 99 -11.86 -6.69 19.89
N VAL A 100 -12.77 -6.68 20.86
CA VAL A 100 -14.16 -7.12 20.67
C VAL A 100 -14.97 -5.95 20.16
N LEU A 101 -15.57 -6.11 18.98
CA LEU A 101 -16.48 -5.17 18.35
C LEU A 101 -17.91 -5.65 18.56
N HIS A 102 -18.76 -4.76 19.05
CA HIS A 102 -20.20 -5.00 19.17
C HIS A 102 -20.88 -4.42 17.93
N VAL A 103 -21.31 -5.29 17.04
CA VAL A 103 -21.96 -4.95 15.77
C VAL A 103 -23.48 -5.04 15.99
N ASN A 104 -24.23 -4.03 15.56
CA ASN A 104 -25.70 -4.10 15.65
C ASN A 104 -26.27 -5.22 14.75
N GLY A 105 -27.52 -5.63 14.99
CA GLY A 105 -28.10 -6.79 14.31
C GLY A 105 -28.22 -6.64 12.79
N GLU A 106 -28.43 -5.42 12.28
CA GLU A 106 -28.48 -5.16 10.83
C GLU A 106 -27.12 -5.34 10.20
N ASP A 107 -26.10 -4.73 10.77
CA ASP A 107 -24.72 -4.85 10.29
C ASP A 107 -24.19 -6.29 10.45
N ALA A 108 -24.56 -7.00 11.54
CA ALA A 108 -24.21 -8.40 11.72
C ALA A 108 -24.79 -9.28 10.61
N ASN A 109 -26.05 -9.09 10.25
CA ASN A 109 -26.68 -9.80 9.14
C ASN A 109 -26.02 -9.46 7.80
N ARG A 110 -25.64 -8.19 7.57
CA ARG A 110 -24.91 -7.76 6.37
C ARG A 110 -23.55 -8.43 6.28
N LEU A 111 -22.82 -8.53 7.39
CA LEU A 111 -21.52 -9.24 7.45
C LEU A 111 -21.66 -10.71 7.06
N ILE A 112 -22.70 -11.41 7.51
CA ILE A 112 -22.94 -12.81 7.15
C ILE A 112 -23.07 -12.96 5.64
N LEU A 113 -23.89 -12.12 5.00
CA LEU A 113 -24.07 -12.17 3.54
C LEU A 113 -22.75 -11.94 2.79
N VAL A 114 -21.98 -10.94 3.21
CA VAL A 114 -20.66 -10.66 2.60
C VAL A 114 -19.71 -11.84 2.78
N LEU A 115 -19.69 -12.47 3.96
CA LEU A 115 -18.84 -13.63 4.24
C LEU A 115 -19.24 -14.87 3.42
N ASP A 116 -20.54 -15.08 3.20
CA ASP A 116 -21.03 -16.17 2.34
C ASP A 116 -20.57 -16.00 0.89
N GLU A 117 -20.68 -14.77 0.37
CA GLU A 117 -20.18 -14.45 -0.97
C GLU A 117 -18.67 -14.62 -1.07
N MET A 118 -17.90 -14.18 -0.04
CA MET A 118 -16.45 -14.37 0.00
C MET A 118 -16.08 -15.85 0.02
N THR A 119 -16.77 -16.66 0.82
CA THR A 119 -16.55 -18.10 0.89
C THR A 119 -16.81 -18.74 -0.47
N THR A 120 -17.93 -18.40 -1.11
CA THR A 120 -18.29 -18.89 -2.45
C THR A 120 -17.23 -18.54 -3.51
N LEU A 121 -16.75 -17.29 -3.50
CA LEU A 121 -15.70 -16.86 -4.42
C LEU A 121 -14.37 -17.58 -4.18
N TYR A 122 -14.02 -17.81 -2.91
CA TYR A 122 -12.80 -18.51 -2.53
C TYR A 122 -12.84 -20.00 -2.93
N GLU A 123 -13.98 -20.68 -2.74
CA GLU A 123 -14.16 -22.08 -3.08
C GLU A 123 -14.11 -22.37 -4.59
N ARG A 124 -14.51 -21.41 -5.42
CA ARG A 124 -14.40 -21.52 -6.88
C ARG A 124 -12.96 -21.67 -7.38
N ARG A 125 -11.97 -21.28 -6.58
CA ARG A 125 -10.54 -21.34 -6.93
C ARG A 125 -10.16 -20.68 -8.27
N GLU A 126 -10.92 -19.69 -8.71
CA GLU A 126 -10.73 -18.98 -9.98
C GLU A 126 -9.73 -17.81 -9.83
N TYR A 127 -8.78 -17.93 -8.92
CA TYR A 127 -7.72 -16.91 -8.77
C TYR A 127 -6.79 -16.95 -10.00
N PRO A 128 -6.42 -15.79 -10.60
CA PRO A 128 -6.62 -14.41 -10.10
C PRO A 128 -7.95 -13.75 -10.53
N ALA A 129 -8.83 -14.37 -11.31
CA ALA A 129 -10.06 -13.74 -11.81
C ALA A 129 -11.00 -13.27 -10.68
N SER A 130 -11.09 -14.03 -9.58
CA SER A 130 -11.90 -13.67 -8.40
C SER A 130 -11.27 -12.62 -7.49
N TYR A 131 -10.01 -12.23 -7.71
CA TYR A 131 -9.25 -11.35 -6.80
C TYR A 131 -9.96 -10.03 -6.52
N PHE A 132 -10.35 -9.28 -7.55
CA PHE A 132 -11.00 -7.98 -7.37
C PHE A 132 -12.41 -8.10 -6.76
N TRP A 133 -13.10 -9.21 -7.00
CA TRP A 133 -14.38 -9.47 -6.35
C TRP A 133 -14.20 -9.74 -4.86
N LEU A 134 -13.19 -10.51 -4.46
CA LEU A 134 -12.82 -10.72 -3.05
C LEU A 134 -12.40 -9.41 -2.38
N GLN A 135 -11.62 -8.55 -3.06
CA GLN A 135 -11.24 -7.23 -2.58
C GLN A 135 -12.47 -6.33 -2.34
N ALA A 136 -13.42 -6.33 -3.27
CA ALA A 136 -14.65 -5.56 -3.12
C ALA A 136 -15.45 -6.02 -1.88
N ARG A 137 -15.57 -7.33 -1.65
CA ARG A 137 -16.24 -7.88 -0.46
C ARG A 137 -15.49 -7.59 0.84
N LEU A 138 -14.16 -7.67 0.80
CA LEU A 138 -13.32 -7.28 1.94
C LEU A 138 -13.48 -5.79 2.27
N SER A 139 -13.55 -4.91 1.28
CA SER A 139 -13.81 -3.49 1.48
C SER A 139 -15.20 -3.23 2.09
N MET A 140 -16.23 -3.97 1.66
CA MET A 140 -17.57 -3.90 2.25
C MET A 140 -17.55 -4.35 3.72
N LEU A 141 -16.87 -5.46 4.02
CA LEU A 141 -16.71 -5.97 5.39
C LEU A 141 -16.02 -4.94 6.28
N LEU A 142 -14.88 -4.41 5.84
CA LEU A 142 -14.14 -3.38 6.58
C LEU A 142 -14.98 -2.11 6.77
N GLY A 143 -15.73 -1.66 5.75
CA GLY A 143 -16.63 -0.52 5.83
C GLY A 143 -17.76 -0.73 6.84
N THR A 144 -18.27 -1.95 6.99
CA THR A 144 -19.28 -2.30 7.98
C THR A 144 -18.68 -2.35 9.40
N LEU A 145 -17.45 -2.83 9.57
CA LEU A 145 -16.79 -2.92 10.87
C LEU A 145 -16.20 -1.59 11.36
N ALA A 146 -15.74 -0.74 10.46
CA ALA A 146 -15.02 0.50 10.80
C ALA A 146 -15.77 1.42 11.78
N PRO A 147 -17.09 1.64 11.68
CA PRO A 147 -17.84 2.46 12.65
C PRO A 147 -17.85 1.89 14.08
N HIS A 148 -17.61 0.59 14.23
CA HIS A 148 -17.60 -0.11 15.51
C HIS A 148 -16.21 -0.19 16.14
N VAL A 149 -15.16 0.19 15.40
CA VAL A 149 -13.79 0.25 15.89
C VAL A 149 -13.59 1.52 16.71
N ARG A 150 -13.39 1.36 18.01
CA ARG A 150 -13.04 2.48 18.89
C ARG A 150 -11.52 2.63 18.90
N ALA A 151 -11.00 3.52 18.07
CA ALA A 151 -9.61 3.96 18.22
C ALA A 151 -9.48 4.79 19.51
N ALA A 152 -8.35 4.67 20.22
CA ALA A 152 -8.05 5.57 21.32
C ALA A 152 -8.02 7.02 20.77
N PRO A 153 -8.86 7.96 21.29
CA PRO A 153 -9.02 9.30 20.71
C PRO A 153 -7.72 10.08 20.59
N ASP A 154 -6.74 9.80 21.45
CA ASP A 154 -5.47 10.50 21.53
C ASP A 154 -4.33 9.81 20.74
N ALA A 155 -4.63 8.70 20.07
CA ALA A 155 -3.58 7.90 19.40
C ALA A 155 -3.25 8.38 17.97
N LEU A 156 -4.11 9.17 17.34
CA LEU A 156 -3.79 9.76 16.04
C LEU A 156 -2.82 10.94 16.23
N PRO A 157 -1.69 10.98 15.52
CA PRO A 157 -0.81 12.14 15.58
C PRO A 157 -1.56 13.36 15.09
N VAL A 158 -1.46 14.43 15.84
CA VAL A 158 -1.85 15.74 15.32
C VAL A 158 -1.01 15.99 14.07
N PRO A 159 -1.61 16.21 12.89
CA PRO A 159 -0.88 16.43 11.66
C PRO A 159 0.19 17.51 11.86
N VAL A 160 1.41 17.26 11.42
CA VAL A 160 2.56 18.17 11.61
C VAL A 160 2.25 19.60 11.12
N HIS A 161 1.31 19.73 10.17
CA HIS A 161 0.86 21.01 9.62
C HIS A 161 -0.24 21.71 10.47
N GLN A 162 -0.87 21.04 11.42
CA GLN A 162 -1.96 21.61 12.25
C GLN A 162 -1.50 22.26 13.55
N ARG A 163 -0.22 22.21 13.92
CA ARG A 163 0.27 22.98 15.07
C ARG A 163 0.06 24.51 14.96
N ARG A 164 -0.46 25.01 13.84
CA ARG A 164 -0.71 26.44 13.61
C ARG A 164 -2.12 26.86 13.16
N ARG A 165 -3.07 25.95 12.97
CA ARG A 165 -4.46 26.36 12.65
C ARG A 165 -5.46 25.38 13.24
N SER A 166 -6.08 25.78 14.33
CA SER A 166 -7.36 25.26 14.80
C SER A 166 -8.45 25.68 13.82
N VAL A 167 -8.67 24.89 12.79
CA VAL A 167 -9.88 24.91 11.98
C VAL A 167 -10.14 23.49 11.55
N GLU A 168 -11.31 22.96 11.85
CA GLU A 168 -11.83 21.70 11.34
C GLU A 168 -11.73 21.70 9.81
N SER A 169 -10.67 21.13 9.28
CA SER A 169 -10.59 20.86 7.85
C SER A 169 -11.16 19.47 7.63
N PRO A 170 -12.25 19.34 6.85
CA PRO A 170 -12.71 18.03 6.43
C PRO A 170 -11.56 17.28 5.75
N ALA A 171 -11.50 15.95 5.99
CA ALA A 171 -10.50 15.09 5.35
C ALA A 171 -10.35 15.48 3.88
N ARG A 172 -9.20 16.05 3.55
CA ARG A 172 -8.94 16.45 2.16
C ARG A 172 -8.65 15.19 1.38
N TRP A 173 -9.65 14.70 0.67
CA TRP A 173 -9.44 13.76 -0.42
C TRP A 173 -8.30 14.28 -1.29
N ARG A 174 -7.34 13.43 -1.67
CA ARG A 174 -6.32 13.81 -2.65
C ARG A 174 -7.06 14.32 -3.88
N GLU A 175 -7.05 15.63 -4.10
CA GLU A 175 -7.54 16.21 -5.34
C GLU A 175 -6.61 15.77 -6.46
N PHE A 176 -7.05 14.82 -7.25
CA PHE A 176 -6.41 14.50 -8.52
C PHE A 176 -6.68 15.63 -9.49
N ARG A 177 -5.78 16.60 -9.52
CA ARG A 177 -5.85 17.67 -10.51
C ARG A 177 -5.25 17.17 -11.81
N PRO A 178 -5.88 17.45 -12.97
CA PRO A 178 -5.25 17.16 -14.26
C PRO A 178 -3.87 17.80 -14.32
N ALA A 179 -2.90 17.06 -14.83
CA ALA A 179 -1.57 17.64 -15.04
C ALA A 179 -1.67 18.88 -15.93
N ARG A 180 -0.99 19.95 -15.56
CA ARG A 180 -0.98 21.19 -16.32
C ARG A 180 -0.36 20.95 -17.69
N ARG A 181 -0.88 21.68 -18.72
CA ARG A 181 -0.42 21.55 -20.11
C ARG A 181 1.09 21.76 -20.25
N GLU A 182 1.66 22.65 -19.45
CA GLU A 182 3.09 22.93 -19.43
C GLU A 182 3.91 21.71 -18.95
N ALA A 183 3.44 20.99 -17.92
CA ALA A 183 4.10 19.75 -17.47
C ALA A 183 4.03 18.66 -18.54
N LEU A 184 2.88 18.49 -19.19
CA LEU A 184 2.70 17.52 -20.29
C LEU A 184 3.59 17.88 -21.49
N ALA A 185 3.72 19.16 -21.83
CA ALA A 185 4.58 19.61 -22.93
C ALA A 185 6.07 19.29 -22.65
N VAL A 186 6.54 19.55 -21.44
CA VAL A 186 7.92 19.24 -21.05
C VAL A 186 8.17 17.73 -21.03
N GLU A 187 7.21 16.95 -20.54
CA GLU A 187 7.30 15.49 -20.57
C GLU A 187 7.38 14.94 -21.99
N ALA A 188 6.56 15.46 -22.90
CA ALA A 188 6.58 15.08 -24.32
C ALA A 188 7.93 15.41 -24.98
N LEU A 189 8.53 16.56 -24.67
CA LEU A 189 9.88 16.93 -25.15
C LEU A 189 10.93 15.93 -24.62
N LEU A 190 10.87 15.56 -23.34
CA LEU A 190 11.80 14.62 -22.72
C LEU A 190 11.69 13.25 -23.36
N ARG A 191 10.48 12.72 -23.57
CA ARG A 191 10.27 11.42 -24.24
C ARG A 191 10.62 11.46 -25.70
N GLY A 192 10.35 12.56 -26.39
CA GLY A 192 10.65 12.72 -27.82
C GLY A 192 12.16 12.65 -28.12
N ASN A 193 13.02 13.06 -27.19
CA ASN A 193 14.46 12.95 -27.35
C ASN A 193 15.21 12.87 -26.01
N ILE A 194 15.29 11.68 -25.44
CA ILE A 194 15.99 11.42 -24.19
C ILE A 194 17.51 11.63 -24.28
N ALA A 195 18.08 11.51 -25.49
CA ALA A 195 19.51 11.65 -25.72
C ALA A 195 19.98 13.12 -25.74
N LYS A 196 19.05 14.04 -26.03
CA LYS A 196 19.36 15.47 -26.10
C LYS A 196 19.85 15.99 -24.75
N ARG A 197 20.79 16.96 -24.79
CA ARG A 197 21.18 17.73 -23.60
C ARG A 197 20.09 18.74 -23.30
N TRP A 198 19.23 18.39 -22.36
CA TRP A 198 18.22 19.27 -21.86
C TRP A 198 18.74 20.13 -20.69
N ASN A 199 18.38 21.39 -20.66
CA ASN A 199 18.56 22.28 -19.52
C ASN A 199 17.23 22.96 -19.17
N LEU A 200 17.14 23.53 -18.00
CA LEU A 200 15.89 24.13 -17.51
C LEU A 200 15.44 25.30 -18.38
N ALA A 201 16.39 26.12 -18.88
CA ALA A 201 16.10 27.27 -19.72
C ALA A 201 15.36 26.90 -21.02
N LEU A 202 15.76 25.80 -21.67
CA LEU A 202 15.06 25.32 -22.88
C LEU A 202 13.61 24.92 -22.62
N PHE A 203 13.32 24.36 -21.47
CA PHE A 203 11.94 24.05 -21.09
C PHE A 203 11.15 25.31 -20.77
N CYS A 204 11.75 26.22 -20.00
CA CYS A 204 11.13 27.50 -19.64
C CYS A 204 10.78 28.34 -20.86
N GLU A 205 11.65 28.39 -21.85
CA GLU A 205 11.39 29.05 -23.14
C GLU A 205 10.20 28.41 -23.87
N HIS A 206 10.13 27.07 -23.88
CA HIS A 206 9.07 26.35 -24.58
C HIS A 206 7.70 26.52 -23.93
N VAL A 207 7.63 26.57 -22.59
CA VAL A 207 6.35 26.63 -21.84
C VAL A 207 6.07 28.00 -21.22
N HIS A 208 6.90 28.99 -21.46
CA HIS A 208 6.78 30.37 -20.97
C HIS A 208 6.61 30.49 -19.44
N LEU A 209 7.35 29.67 -18.69
CA LEU A 209 7.38 29.70 -17.23
C LEU A 209 8.76 30.06 -16.73
N SER A 210 8.84 30.64 -15.54
CA SER A 210 10.12 30.76 -14.83
C SER A 210 10.61 29.41 -14.31
N ASP A 211 11.92 29.29 -14.05
CA ASP A 211 12.56 28.05 -13.54
C ASP A 211 11.83 27.48 -12.32
N LYS A 212 11.51 28.32 -11.33
CA LYS A 212 10.82 27.91 -10.10
C LYS A 212 9.40 27.44 -10.36
N GLN A 213 8.69 28.12 -11.25
CA GLN A 213 7.32 27.72 -11.61
C GLN A 213 7.31 26.40 -12.37
N LEU A 214 8.23 26.24 -13.33
CA LEU A 214 8.34 25.00 -14.09
C LEU A 214 8.65 23.80 -13.21
N VAL A 215 9.66 23.90 -12.35
CA VAL A 215 10.04 22.80 -11.43
C VAL A 215 8.85 22.42 -10.56
N ARG A 216 8.15 23.39 -9.94
CA ARG A 216 6.98 23.13 -9.12
C ARG A 216 5.84 22.47 -9.89
N VAL A 217 5.51 22.99 -11.08
CA VAL A 217 4.43 22.45 -11.92
C VAL A 217 4.75 21.03 -12.39
N PHE A 218 6.01 20.76 -12.69
CA PHE A 218 6.45 19.43 -13.11
C PHE A 218 6.50 18.44 -11.93
N GLU A 219 6.96 18.88 -10.76
CA GLU A 219 6.95 18.07 -9.54
C GLU A 219 5.52 17.76 -9.08
N ASP A 220 4.60 18.73 -9.15
CA ASP A 220 3.18 18.52 -8.84
C ASP A 220 2.55 17.44 -9.75
N ALA A 221 2.99 17.38 -11.02
CA ALA A 221 2.43 16.45 -12.00
C ALA A 221 3.11 15.05 -11.98
N TYR A 222 4.44 15.00 -11.82
CA TYR A 222 5.24 13.77 -12.00
C TYR A 222 6.00 13.32 -10.74
N GLY A 223 5.87 14.04 -9.62
CA GLY A 223 6.53 13.70 -8.35
C GLY A 223 8.05 13.86 -8.36
N SER A 224 8.63 14.49 -9.39
CA SER A 224 10.08 14.66 -9.53
C SER A 224 10.42 15.85 -10.43
N THR A 225 11.65 16.37 -10.30
CA THR A 225 12.15 17.43 -11.20
C THR A 225 12.28 16.91 -12.64
N PRO A 226 12.21 17.80 -13.68
CA PRO A 226 12.42 17.40 -15.08
C PRO A 226 13.74 16.64 -15.31
N HIS A 227 14.81 17.05 -14.65
CA HIS A 227 16.12 16.40 -14.77
C HIS A 227 16.12 14.99 -14.17
N ARG A 228 15.50 14.80 -13.00
CA ARG A 228 15.38 13.47 -12.37
C ARG A 228 14.50 12.56 -13.21
N TYR A 229 13.42 13.08 -13.76
CA TYR A 229 12.53 12.35 -14.68
C TYR A 229 13.28 11.89 -15.94
N LEU A 230 14.07 12.78 -16.58
CA LEU A 230 14.93 12.42 -17.69
C LEU A 230 15.92 11.30 -17.33
N THR A 231 16.51 11.36 -16.14
CA THR A 231 17.42 10.32 -15.66
C THR A 231 16.70 8.97 -15.58
N MET A 232 15.47 8.93 -15.08
CA MET A 232 14.66 7.71 -15.02
C MET A 232 14.34 7.17 -16.42
N LEU A 233 13.99 8.03 -17.38
CA LEU A 233 13.76 7.64 -18.77
C LEU A 233 15.02 7.03 -19.40
N ARG A 234 16.19 7.64 -19.18
CA ARG A 234 17.47 7.14 -19.67
C ARG A 234 17.85 5.77 -19.07
N VAL A 235 17.61 5.59 -17.76
CA VAL A 235 17.83 4.30 -17.08
C VAL A 235 16.93 3.22 -17.68
N ALA A 236 15.65 3.53 -17.86
CA ALA A 236 14.68 2.59 -18.42
C ALA A 236 15.05 2.18 -19.86
N GLU A 237 15.39 3.15 -20.70
CA GLU A 237 15.78 2.88 -22.08
C GLU A 237 17.13 2.15 -22.18
N LEU A 238 18.09 2.49 -21.32
CA LEU A 238 19.34 1.73 -21.25
C LEU A 238 19.08 0.28 -20.85
N ALA A 239 18.24 0.04 -19.85
CA ALA A 239 17.86 -1.32 -19.44
C ALA A 239 17.20 -2.08 -20.60
N ARG A 240 16.32 -1.43 -21.37
CA ARG A 240 15.71 -2.00 -22.58
C ARG A 240 16.75 -2.37 -23.63
N LEU A 241 17.65 -1.45 -23.98
CA LEU A 241 18.72 -1.69 -24.96
C LEU A 241 19.65 -2.84 -24.53
N LEU A 242 19.94 -2.92 -23.23
CA LEU A 242 20.78 -4.00 -22.70
C LEU A 242 20.12 -5.38 -22.77
N ARG A 243 18.79 -5.48 -22.69
CA ARG A 243 18.05 -6.74 -22.79
C ARG A 243 17.75 -7.15 -24.22
N GLU A 244 17.36 -6.19 -25.05
CA GLU A 244 16.73 -6.46 -26.35
C GLU A 244 17.69 -6.35 -27.52
N THR A 245 18.92 -5.87 -27.30
CA THR A 245 19.89 -5.65 -28.38
C THR A 245 21.29 -6.13 -28.01
N GLU A 246 22.06 -6.48 -29.02
CA GLU A 246 23.48 -6.86 -28.90
C GLU A 246 24.46 -5.67 -29.01
N VAL A 247 23.96 -4.42 -29.04
CA VAL A 247 24.83 -3.22 -29.11
C VAL A 247 25.78 -3.17 -27.92
N PRO A 248 27.07 -2.84 -28.12
CA PRO A 248 28.01 -2.68 -27.01
C PRO A 248 27.50 -1.74 -25.93
N VAL A 249 27.78 -2.06 -24.66
CA VAL A 249 27.30 -1.27 -23.50
C VAL A 249 27.66 0.21 -23.62
N THR A 250 28.85 0.51 -24.14
CA THR A 250 29.32 1.88 -24.38
C THR A 250 28.47 2.62 -25.41
N VAL A 251 28.06 1.93 -26.47
CA VAL A 251 27.19 2.47 -27.52
C VAL A 251 25.76 2.70 -26.96
N ALA A 252 25.25 1.75 -26.19
CA ALA A 252 23.94 1.88 -25.53
C ALA A 252 23.89 3.09 -24.58
N ILE A 253 24.94 3.30 -23.78
CA ILE A 253 25.11 4.47 -22.92
C ILE A 253 25.07 5.79 -23.72
N GLY A 254 25.77 5.84 -24.84
CA GLY A 254 25.76 7.00 -25.75
C GLY A 254 24.40 7.27 -26.36
N ARG A 255 23.68 6.21 -26.78
CA ARG A 255 22.34 6.32 -27.37
C ARG A 255 21.30 6.93 -26.43
N VAL A 256 21.43 6.73 -25.11
CA VAL A 256 20.54 7.35 -24.13
C VAL A 256 21.00 8.75 -23.70
N GLY A 257 22.09 9.28 -24.28
CA GLY A 257 22.55 10.65 -24.05
C GLY A 257 23.51 10.84 -22.87
N TRP A 258 24.20 9.77 -22.41
CA TRP A 258 25.27 9.88 -21.45
C TRP A 258 26.65 9.83 -22.14
N ASN A 259 27.49 10.82 -21.80
CA ASN A 259 28.81 10.94 -22.39
C ASN A 259 29.91 10.30 -21.51
N SER A 260 29.64 10.05 -20.24
CA SER A 260 30.57 9.42 -19.30
C SER A 260 30.09 8.02 -18.94
N ARG A 261 30.89 7.02 -19.27
CA ARG A 261 30.63 5.62 -18.95
C ARG A 261 30.57 5.38 -17.44
N GLY A 262 31.48 5.99 -16.68
CA GLY A 262 31.54 5.84 -15.22
C GLY A 262 30.27 6.41 -14.57
N HIS A 263 29.89 7.63 -14.93
CA HIS A 263 28.71 8.30 -14.43
C HIS A 263 27.42 7.53 -14.80
N ALA A 264 27.31 7.04 -16.04
CA ALA A 264 26.17 6.24 -16.48
C ALA A 264 26.07 4.93 -15.68
N ALA A 265 27.21 4.25 -15.44
CA ALA A 265 27.23 3.02 -14.67
C ALA A 265 26.82 3.24 -13.20
N GLU A 266 27.26 4.32 -12.58
CA GLU A 266 26.89 4.68 -11.22
C GLU A 266 25.39 4.99 -11.08
N ILE A 267 24.86 5.82 -11.99
CA ILE A 267 23.41 6.14 -12.00
C ILE A 267 22.60 4.87 -12.23
N PHE A 268 22.94 4.07 -13.22
CA PHE A 268 22.24 2.84 -13.53
C PHE A 268 22.25 1.87 -12.33
N GLN A 269 23.42 1.68 -11.70
CA GLN A 269 23.55 0.82 -10.53
C GLN A 269 22.73 1.34 -9.35
N ARG A 270 22.67 2.66 -9.12
CA ARG A 270 21.86 3.27 -8.06
C ARG A 270 20.35 3.02 -8.24
N HIS A 271 19.88 2.95 -9.51
CA HIS A 271 18.45 2.78 -9.80
C HIS A 271 18.06 1.32 -10.02
N VAL A 272 18.95 0.48 -10.52
CA VAL A 272 18.67 -0.90 -10.92
C VAL A 272 19.31 -1.93 -9.97
N GLY A 273 20.23 -1.49 -9.11
CA GLY A 273 20.94 -2.35 -8.15
C GLY A 273 22.19 -3.05 -8.69
N VAL A 274 22.37 -3.10 -10.02
CA VAL A 274 23.52 -3.75 -10.66
C VAL A 274 24.11 -2.88 -11.78
N THR A 275 25.39 -3.09 -12.12
CA THR A 275 26.03 -2.36 -13.22
C THR A 275 25.44 -2.74 -14.58
N PRO A 276 25.51 -1.84 -15.61
CA PRO A 276 25.03 -2.15 -16.95
C PRO A 276 25.63 -3.44 -17.56
N ALA A 277 26.92 -3.71 -17.31
CA ALA A 277 27.60 -4.91 -17.81
C ALA A 277 27.05 -6.18 -17.14
N ARG A 278 26.82 -6.14 -15.81
CA ARG A 278 26.22 -7.27 -15.08
C ARG A 278 24.77 -7.48 -15.51
N TYR A 279 24.00 -6.38 -15.69
CA TYR A 279 22.63 -6.44 -16.15
C TYR A 279 22.51 -7.10 -17.54
N ARG A 280 23.41 -6.79 -18.45
CA ARG A 280 23.47 -7.44 -19.77
C ARG A 280 23.68 -8.96 -19.67
N ARG A 281 24.57 -9.39 -18.78
CA ARG A 281 24.95 -10.80 -18.66
C ARG A 281 23.89 -11.64 -17.95
N TYR A 282 23.25 -11.09 -16.95
CA TYR A 282 22.41 -11.85 -16.00
C TYR A 282 20.97 -11.34 -15.87
N GLY A 283 20.61 -10.25 -16.54
CA GLY A 283 19.30 -9.62 -16.39
C GLY A 283 19.14 -8.80 -15.09
N PRO A 284 17.90 -8.43 -14.75
CA PRO A 284 17.60 -7.70 -13.53
C PRO A 284 17.95 -8.54 -12.28
N PRO A 285 18.30 -7.87 -11.16
CA PRO A 285 18.57 -8.58 -9.91
C PRO A 285 17.29 -9.34 -9.49
N THR A 286 17.43 -10.65 -9.29
CA THR A 286 16.38 -11.46 -8.66
C THR A 286 16.44 -11.28 -7.15
N ALA A 287 15.30 -11.23 -6.47
CA ALA A 287 15.17 -11.02 -5.01
C ALA A 287 15.92 -12.08 -4.13
N ALA A 288 16.60 -13.03 -4.75
CA ALA A 288 17.36 -14.11 -4.09
C ALA A 288 18.84 -13.82 -3.90
N SER A 289 19.36 -12.63 -4.22
CA SER A 289 20.82 -12.32 -4.24
C SER A 289 21.30 -11.48 -3.05
N GLU A 290 20.46 -11.31 -2.02
CA GLU A 290 20.85 -10.74 -0.72
C GLU A 290 20.93 -11.86 0.34
N ARG A 291 22.01 -12.63 0.28
CA ARG A 291 22.51 -13.41 1.43
C ARG A 291 24.01 -13.19 1.56
#